data_77f5ce7614591ca24641a51a563ba392
#
_entry.id   77f5ce7614591ca24641a51a563ba392
#
_cell.length_a   1.000
_cell.length_b   1.000
_cell.length_c   1.000
_cell.angle_alpha   90.00
_cell.angle_beta   90.00
_cell.angle_gamma   90.00
#
_symmetry.space_group_name_H-M   'P 1'
#
loop_
_entity.id
_entity.type
_entity.pdbx_description
1 polymer ?
#
loop_
_entity_poly.entity_id
_entity_poly.type
_entity_poly.pdbx_seq_one_letter_code
_entity_poly.pdbx_strand_id
1 'polypeptide(L)'
;MKRALWPALAFGLTIAASAVAQQGPVPIYGLVELSGTGTTSGTNFDNGIKLAVKEINASGGILGRKIEYTSLDTQSQPQVAKALAQKAIDAGSYVVMGPVFSGSILVSMAETRRAEVPNFTGGEAAAITQQGNPYIFRTSFTQTTAMPKVARYLKDTIKAKAVAIIWVNNDFGKGGLDTMRKALDAAGIKVAAEISTDPGQLDFSGAVLKAKQANADALFVYTNEEEAARALRELRKQGYDKPIVGETVLTSQKVIELAGDAANGATAHVGLTADAPQEPIKKFNAAFQKEFGGKSDHNGLKGYSAMYVVKAVTEKLGKFDQKAFAKAMHGMHLSAKEYPGVLLDVTFDDKGDLDRESFMTTVVNGKQVVTSTLPAASAK
;
A
#
# COMPACT_ATOMS: atom_id res chain seq x y z
N MET A 1 -13.50 -24.14 88.35
CA MET A 1 -12.65 -23.56 87.30
C MET A 1 -13.15 -24.07 85.92
N LYS A 2 -13.99 -23.21 85.22
CA LYS A 2 -14.57 -23.55 83.90
C LYS A 2 -13.79 -22.78 82.85
N ARG A 3 -13.07 -23.51 81.95
CA ARG A 3 -12.42 -22.92 80.82
C ARG A 3 -13.37 -22.80 79.60
N ALA A 4 -13.63 -21.58 79.16
CA ALA A 4 -14.40 -21.32 77.98
C ALA A 4 -13.48 -21.46 76.72
N LEU A 5 -13.91 -22.29 75.78
CA LEU A 5 -13.32 -22.44 74.41
C LEU A 5 -14.07 -21.48 73.48
N TRP A 6 -13.36 -20.54 72.87
CA TRP A 6 -13.84 -19.74 71.75
C TRP A 6 -13.55 -20.41 70.44
N PRO A 7 -14.49 -20.51 69.52
CA PRO A 7 -14.20 -21.00 68.17
C PRO A 7 -13.64 -19.84 67.30
N ALA A 8 -12.49 -20.05 66.71
CA ALA A 8 -11.92 -19.16 65.71
C ALA A 8 -12.65 -19.38 64.35
N LEU A 9 -13.40 -18.37 63.91
CA LEU A 9 -13.99 -18.32 62.56
C LEU A 9 -12.88 -17.96 61.57
N ALA A 10 -12.42 -18.94 60.77
CA ALA A 10 -11.54 -18.67 59.61
C ALA A 10 -12.39 -18.18 58.44
N PHE A 11 -12.30 -16.88 58.12
CA PHE A 11 -12.86 -16.29 56.89
C PHE A 11 -11.98 -16.66 55.72
N GLY A 12 -12.39 -17.68 54.96
CA GLY A 12 -11.72 -18.02 53.69
C GLY A 12 -12.09 -17.00 52.62
N LEU A 13 -11.13 -16.15 52.23
CA LEU A 13 -11.22 -15.25 51.08
C LEU A 13 -11.08 -16.13 49.81
N THR A 14 -12.18 -16.54 49.21
CA THR A 14 -12.21 -17.12 47.87
C THR A 14 -11.99 -16.00 46.86
N ILE A 15 -10.77 -15.84 46.37
CA ILE A 15 -10.46 -15.04 45.17
C ILE A 15 -11.06 -15.79 43.98
N ALA A 16 -12.24 -15.37 43.55
CA ALA A 16 -12.81 -15.80 42.29
C ALA A 16 -11.94 -15.20 41.18
N ALA A 17 -10.94 -15.93 40.72
CA ALA A 17 -10.25 -15.64 39.46
C ALA A 17 -11.29 -15.82 38.35
N SER A 18 -11.83 -14.70 37.86
CA SER A 18 -12.64 -14.66 36.65
C SER A 18 -11.75 -15.25 35.52
N ALA A 19 -11.96 -16.51 35.18
CA ALA A 19 -11.41 -17.10 33.96
C ALA A 19 -12.05 -16.32 32.80
N VAL A 20 -11.35 -15.29 32.32
CA VAL A 20 -11.63 -14.71 31.00
C VAL A 20 -11.41 -15.86 30.05
N ALA A 21 -12.50 -16.43 29.55
CA ALA A 21 -12.45 -17.45 28.50
C ALA A 21 -11.59 -16.85 27.38
N GLN A 22 -10.39 -17.42 27.20
CA GLN A 22 -9.44 -16.96 26.20
C GLN A 22 -10.08 -17.27 24.85
N GLN A 23 -10.74 -16.27 24.26
CA GLN A 23 -11.28 -16.41 22.91
C GLN A 23 -10.12 -16.79 21.97
N GLY A 24 -10.36 -17.73 21.06
CA GLY A 24 -9.36 -18.20 20.09
C GLY A 24 -8.70 -17.05 19.31
N PRO A 25 -7.68 -17.34 18.51
CA PRO A 25 -7.00 -16.33 17.69
C PRO A 25 -7.99 -15.63 16.77
N VAL A 26 -7.60 -14.42 16.32
CA VAL A 26 -8.39 -13.62 15.37
C VAL A 26 -7.95 -14.00 13.96
N PRO A 27 -8.82 -14.61 13.14
CA PRO A 27 -8.47 -14.96 11.77
C PRO A 27 -8.41 -13.70 10.90
N ILE A 28 -7.32 -13.53 10.14
CA ILE A 28 -7.11 -12.49 9.14
C ILE A 28 -6.55 -13.15 7.89
N TYR A 29 -7.16 -12.90 6.75
CA TYR A 29 -6.73 -13.47 5.48
C TYR A 29 -6.16 -12.40 4.56
N GLY A 30 -5.01 -12.72 3.93
CA GLY A 30 -4.39 -11.92 2.87
C GLY A 30 -4.71 -12.49 1.50
N LEU A 31 -5.28 -11.69 0.63
CA LEU A 31 -5.40 -11.98 -0.80
C LEU A 31 -4.21 -11.30 -1.48
N VAL A 32 -3.20 -12.06 -1.85
CA VAL A 32 -1.92 -11.50 -2.28
C VAL A 32 -1.43 -12.16 -3.55
N GLU A 33 -0.77 -11.39 -4.41
CA GLU A 33 -0.18 -11.86 -5.65
C GLU A 33 1.15 -12.55 -5.36
N LEU A 34 1.14 -13.85 -4.95
CA LEU A 34 2.36 -14.61 -4.66
C LEU A 34 2.94 -15.28 -5.90
N SER A 35 2.17 -15.34 -6.99
CA SER A 35 2.59 -15.80 -8.30
C SER A 35 2.03 -14.93 -9.43
N GLY A 36 2.53 -15.11 -10.67
CA GLY A 36 2.15 -14.29 -11.82
C GLY A 36 2.86 -12.94 -11.87
N THR A 37 2.29 -11.98 -12.61
CA THR A 37 2.92 -10.68 -12.90
C THR A 37 3.03 -9.75 -11.70
N GLY A 38 2.26 -9.99 -10.63
CA GLY A 38 2.28 -9.19 -9.41
C GLY A 38 3.12 -9.76 -8.27
N THR A 39 3.92 -10.82 -8.52
CA THR A 39 4.66 -11.53 -7.46
C THR A 39 5.53 -10.59 -6.63
N THR A 40 6.21 -9.63 -7.24
CA THR A 40 7.05 -8.67 -6.52
C THR A 40 6.22 -7.84 -5.53
N SER A 41 5.17 -7.20 -6.01
CA SER A 41 4.30 -6.34 -5.20
C SER A 41 3.58 -7.12 -4.09
N GLY A 42 3.00 -8.27 -4.45
CA GLY A 42 2.24 -9.12 -3.52
C GLY A 42 3.11 -9.74 -2.45
N THR A 43 4.30 -10.26 -2.80
CA THR A 43 5.23 -10.84 -1.83
C THR A 43 5.72 -9.79 -0.82
N ASN A 44 6.06 -8.58 -1.28
CA ASN A 44 6.46 -7.52 -0.35
C ASN A 44 5.31 -7.11 0.57
N PHE A 45 4.09 -6.96 0.03
CA PHE A 45 2.91 -6.63 0.84
C PHE A 45 2.64 -7.70 1.91
N ASP A 46 2.68 -8.98 1.53
CA ASP A 46 2.51 -10.12 2.42
C ASP A 46 3.58 -10.20 3.50
N ASN A 47 4.84 -9.98 3.14
CA ASN A 47 5.96 -9.94 4.09
C ASN A 47 5.79 -8.80 5.10
N GLY A 48 5.33 -7.63 4.66
CA GLY A 48 5.01 -6.52 5.55
C GLY A 48 3.93 -6.88 6.57
N ILE A 49 2.85 -7.54 6.12
CA ILE A 49 1.78 -8.03 7.00
C ILE A 49 2.33 -9.06 8.00
N LYS A 50 3.10 -10.06 7.52
CA LYS A 50 3.69 -11.10 8.36
C LYS A 50 4.59 -10.53 9.45
N LEU A 51 5.41 -9.53 9.12
CA LEU A 51 6.26 -8.84 10.10
C LEU A 51 5.41 -8.15 11.17
N ALA A 52 4.41 -7.38 10.75
CA ALA A 52 3.50 -6.71 11.68
C ALA A 52 2.76 -7.70 12.59
N VAL A 53 2.23 -8.79 12.02
CA VAL A 53 1.56 -9.86 12.80
C VAL A 53 2.50 -10.49 13.81
N LYS A 54 3.75 -10.78 13.43
CA LYS A 54 4.77 -11.32 14.33
C LYS A 54 5.02 -10.37 15.51
N GLU A 55 5.21 -9.09 15.28
CA GLU A 55 5.45 -8.07 16.30
C GLU A 55 4.23 -7.84 17.20
N ILE A 56 3.04 -7.70 16.60
CA ILE A 56 1.79 -7.55 17.33
C ILE A 56 1.53 -8.76 18.23
N ASN A 57 1.75 -9.97 17.71
CA ASN A 57 1.60 -11.19 18.50
C ASN A 57 2.64 -11.30 19.62
N ALA A 58 3.87 -10.87 19.39
CA ALA A 58 4.90 -10.85 20.42
C ALA A 58 4.54 -9.87 21.57
N SER A 59 3.84 -8.76 21.24
CA SER A 59 3.38 -7.76 22.22
C SER A 59 2.03 -8.07 22.89
N GLY A 60 1.48 -9.28 22.70
CA GLY A 60 0.22 -9.70 23.36
C GLY A 60 -0.99 -9.79 22.43
N GLY A 61 -0.84 -9.47 21.14
CA GLY A 61 -1.93 -9.50 20.16
C GLY A 61 -2.75 -8.21 20.13
N ILE A 62 -4.01 -8.32 19.75
CA ILE A 62 -5.00 -7.24 19.76
C ILE A 62 -6.03 -7.57 20.84
N LEU A 63 -6.24 -6.67 21.79
CA LEU A 63 -7.13 -6.91 22.94
C LEU A 63 -6.88 -8.28 23.64
N GLY A 64 -5.59 -8.67 23.75
CA GLY A 64 -5.19 -9.94 24.38
C GLY A 64 -5.35 -11.19 23.49
N ARG A 65 -5.83 -11.05 22.25
CA ARG A 65 -5.97 -12.17 21.30
C ARG A 65 -4.87 -12.14 20.24
N LYS A 66 -4.29 -13.31 19.98
CA LYS A 66 -3.30 -13.45 18.88
C LYS A 66 -3.99 -13.36 17.52
N ILE A 67 -3.27 -12.88 16.52
CA ILE A 67 -3.71 -12.89 15.12
C ILE A 67 -3.27 -14.20 14.48
N GLU A 68 -4.17 -14.87 13.79
CA GLU A 68 -3.87 -15.97 12.88
C GLU A 68 -3.99 -15.46 11.45
N TYR A 69 -2.83 -15.23 10.82
CA TYR A 69 -2.77 -14.70 9.47
C TYR A 69 -2.53 -15.81 8.45
N THR A 70 -3.36 -15.84 7.41
CA THR A 70 -3.26 -16.81 6.30
C THR A 70 -3.15 -16.07 4.98
N SER A 71 -2.06 -16.29 4.23
CA SER A 71 -1.86 -15.79 2.87
C SER A 71 -2.53 -16.69 1.84
N LEU A 72 -3.29 -16.11 0.91
CA LEU A 72 -3.94 -16.80 -0.21
C LEU A 72 -3.42 -16.20 -1.53
N ASP A 73 -2.84 -17.05 -2.40
CA ASP A 73 -2.27 -16.61 -3.67
C ASP A 73 -3.36 -16.33 -4.71
N THR A 74 -3.49 -15.07 -5.13
CA THR A 74 -4.43 -14.65 -6.19
C THR A 74 -3.94 -15.02 -7.58
N GLN A 75 -2.70 -15.49 -7.73
CA GLN A 75 -2.05 -15.78 -9.01
C GLN A 75 -2.05 -14.57 -9.97
N SER A 76 -2.17 -13.36 -9.42
CA SER A 76 -2.37 -12.11 -10.18
C SER A 76 -3.60 -12.12 -11.09
N GLN A 77 -4.60 -12.96 -10.77
CA GLN A 77 -5.81 -13.16 -11.56
C GLN A 77 -7.05 -12.62 -10.82
N PRO A 78 -7.81 -11.68 -11.42
CA PRO A 78 -8.98 -11.09 -10.78
C PRO A 78 -10.05 -12.10 -10.34
N GLN A 79 -10.33 -13.14 -11.15
CA GLN A 79 -11.34 -14.13 -10.80
C GLN A 79 -10.90 -15.05 -9.65
N VAL A 80 -9.61 -15.36 -9.56
CA VAL A 80 -9.05 -16.08 -8.41
C VAL A 80 -9.16 -15.23 -7.14
N ALA A 81 -8.81 -13.93 -7.22
CA ALA A 81 -8.95 -13.01 -6.10
C ALA A 81 -10.40 -12.94 -5.58
N LYS A 82 -11.40 -12.93 -6.50
CA LYS A 82 -12.82 -12.97 -6.14
C LYS A 82 -13.19 -14.25 -5.37
N ALA A 83 -12.78 -15.42 -5.87
CA ALA A 83 -13.06 -16.69 -5.21
C ALA A 83 -12.39 -16.78 -3.83
N LEU A 84 -11.16 -16.27 -3.71
CA LEU A 84 -10.43 -16.23 -2.44
C LEU A 84 -11.03 -15.24 -1.44
N ALA A 85 -11.63 -14.14 -1.89
CA ALA A 85 -12.38 -13.23 -1.02
C ALA A 85 -13.55 -13.95 -0.37
N GLN A 86 -14.34 -14.72 -1.15
CA GLN A 86 -15.42 -15.53 -0.58
C GLN A 86 -14.88 -16.56 0.43
N LYS A 87 -13.78 -17.25 0.10
CA LYS A 87 -13.13 -18.21 1.02
C LYS A 87 -12.70 -17.54 2.33
N ALA A 88 -12.11 -16.35 2.29
CA ALA A 88 -11.71 -15.61 3.47
C ALA A 88 -12.92 -15.22 4.35
N ILE A 89 -14.02 -14.81 3.72
CA ILE A 89 -15.28 -14.48 4.38
C ILE A 89 -15.87 -15.71 5.07
N ASP A 90 -15.97 -16.84 4.36
CA ASP A 90 -16.52 -18.10 4.89
C ASP A 90 -15.68 -18.64 6.05
N ALA A 91 -14.37 -18.36 6.06
CA ALA A 91 -13.45 -18.69 7.15
C ALA A 91 -13.51 -17.71 8.33
N GLY A 92 -14.39 -16.71 8.31
CA GLY A 92 -14.59 -15.75 9.39
C GLY A 92 -13.49 -14.70 9.54
N SER A 93 -12.84 -14.32 8.45
CA SER A 93 -11.81 -13.27 8.49
C SER A 93 -12.35 -12.00 9.13
N TYR A 94 -11.66 -11.47 10.15
CA TYR A 94 -12.03 -10.21 10.79
C TYR A 94 -11.87 -9.02 9.85
N VAL A 95 -10.76 -8.98 9.14
CA VAL A 95 -10.49 -8.06 8.03
C VAL A 95 -9.82 -8.84 6.89
N VAL A 96 -10.01 -8.40 5.66
CA VAL A 96 -9.29 -8.93 4.49
C VAL A 96 -8.18 -7.96 4.12
N MET A 97 -6.96 -8.49 3.93
CA MET A 97 -5.78 -7.73 3.51
C MET A 97 -5.50 -7.96 2.03
N GLY A 98 -5.27 -6.91 1.26
CA GLY A 98 -5.08 -7.02 -0.19
C GLY A 98 -6.40 -7.12 -0.98
N PRO A 99 -6.34 -7.38 -2.28
CA PRO A 99 -5.14 -7.49 -3.13
C PRO A 99 -4.35 -6.19 -3.31
N VAL A 100 -3.23 -6.27 -4.04
CA VAL A 100 -2.44 -5.09 -4.46
C VAL A 100 -2.88 -4.64 -5.87
N PHE A 101 -3.13 -5.55 -6.78
CA PHE A 101 -3.51 -5.23 -8.16
C PHE A 101 -4.94 -4.67 -8.26
N SER A 102 -5.07 -3.49 -8.88
CA SER A 102 -6.36 -2.78 -8.97
C SER A 102 -7.46 -3.61 -9.63
N GLY A 103 -7.17 -4.36 -10.70
CA GLY A 103 -8.14 -5.23 -11.34
C GLY A 103 -8.65 -6.35 -10.43
N SER A 104 -7.77 -6.94 -9.63
CA SER A 104 -8.15 -7.95 -8.63
C SER A 104 -9.02 -7.36 -7.52
N ILE A 105 -8.70 -6.12 -7.07
CA ILE A 105 -9.48 -5.42 -6.06
C ILE A 105 -10.90 -5.13 -6.55
N LEU A 106 -11.02 -4.57 -7.77
CA LEU A 106 -12.31 -4.15 -8.32
C LEU A 106 -13.34 -5.29 -8.41
N VAL A 107 -12.89 -6.54 -8.59
CA VAL A 107 -13.79 -7.69 -8.61
C VAL A 107 -13.96 -8.36 -7.24
N SER A 108 -12.94 -8.39 -6.39
CA SER A 108 -13.00 -9.04 -5.07
C SER A 108 -13.70 -8.19 -4.01
N MET A 109 -13.60 -6.85 -4.08
CA MET A 109 -14.19 -5.94 -3.09
C MET A 109 -15.72 -5.99 -3.05
N ALA A 110 -16.38 -6.48 -4.10
CA ALA A 110 -17.83 -6.68 -4.11
C ALA A 110 -18.26 -7.77 -3.12
N GLU A 111 -17.43 -8.81 -2.94
CA GLU A 111 -17.70 -9.89 -2.00
C GLU A 111 -17.57 -9.40 -0.55
N THR A 112 -16.46 -8.69 -0.23
CA THR A 112 -16.25 -8.14 1.10
C THR A 112 -17.31 -7.08 1.47
N ARG A 113 -17.74 -6.25 0.51
CA ARG A 113 -18.85 -5.31 0.68
C ARG A 113 -20.15 -6.03 1.04
N ARG A 114 -20.52 -7.07 0.29
CA ARG A 114 -21.75 -7.84 0.53
C ARG A 114 -21.77 -8.50 1.89
N ALA A 115 -20.61 -8.99 2.34
CA ALA A 115 -20.44 -9.63 3.64
C ALA A 115 -20.17 -8.64 4.79
N GLU A 116 -20.08 -7.34 4.49
CA GLU A 116 -19.78 -6.28 5.46
C GLU A 116 -18.44 -6.48 6.19
N VAL A 117 -17.44 -7.06 5.49
CA VAL A 117 -16.09 -7.33 6.01
C VAL A 117 -15.15 -6.21 5.56
N PRO A 118 -14.45 -5.52 6.49
CA PRO A 118 -13.46 -4.50 6.15
C PRO A 118 -12.33 -5.07 5.29
N ASN A 119 -11.92 -4.34 4.24
CA ASN A 119 -10.90 -4.76 3.30
C ASN A 119 -9.85 -3.66 3.09
N PHE A 120 -8.60 -3.96 3.42
CA PHE A 120 -7.46 -3.07 3.21
C PHE A 120 -6.72 -3.45 1.93
N THR A 121 -6.65 -2.54 0.97
CA THR A 121 -6.11 -2.82 -0.37
C THR A 121 -4.88 -1.98 -0.71
N GLY A 122 -3.95 -2.57 -1.48
CA GLY A 122 -2.73 -1.89 -1.91
C GLY A 122 -2.82 -1.12 -3.23
N GLY A 123 -3.96 -1.20 -3.94
CA GLY A 123 -4.12 -0.65 -5.29
C GLY A 123 -4.38 0.86 -5.33
N GLU A 124 -4.14 1.47 -6.47
CA GLU A 124 -4.16 2.93 -6.65
C GLU A 124 -5.28 3.44 -7.57
N ALA A 125 -5.93 2.55 -8.35
CA ALA A 125 -7.00 2.97 -9.27
C ALA A 125 -8.12 3.75 -8.55
N ALA A 126 -8.47 4.92 -9.06
CA ALA A 126 -9.46 5.80 -8.45
C ALA A 126 -10.81 5.10 -8.22
N ALA A 127 -11.21 4.21 -9.15
CA ALA A 127 -12.48 3.48 -9.10
C ALA A 127 -12.66 2.60 -7.84
N ILE A 128 -11.60 2.23 -7.12
CA ILE A 128 -11.69 1.36 -5.93
C ILE A 128 -12.57 1.99 -4.85
N THR A 129 -12.39 3.26 -4.54
CA THR A 129 -13.10 3.98 -3.47
C THR A 129 -14.25 4.85 -3.98
N GLN A 130 -14.38 5.04 -5.30
CA GLN A 130 -15.43 5.88 -5.90
C GLN A 130 -16.78 5.16 -6.10
N GLN A 131 -16.88 3.86 -5.73
CA GLN A 131 -18.10 3.07 -5.88
C GLN A 131 -19.01 3.06 -4.64
N GLY A 132 -18.71 3.90 -3.64
CA GLY A 132 -19.52 3.99 -2.41
C GLY A 132 -19.51 2.69 -1.59
N ASN A 133 -18.37 2.01 -1.50
CA ASN A 133 -18.17 0.85 -0.65
C ASN A 133 -17.65 1.30 0.72
N PRO A 134 -18.44 1.20 1.82
CA PRO A 134 -18.01 1.66 3.14
C PRO A 134 -17.05 0.71 3.85
N TYR A 135 -16.74 -0.45 3.26
CA TYR A 135 -15.86 -1.46 3.83
C TYR A 135 -14.49 -1.55 3.15
N ILE A 136 -14.18 -0.63 2.17
CA ILE A 136 -12.91 -0.62 1.47
C ILE A 136 -12.00 0.50 1.97
N PHE A 137 -10.74 0.17 2.29
CA PHE A 137 -9.75 1.13 2.80
C PHE A 137 -8.44 0.96 2.04
N ARG A 138 -7.81 2.08 1.67
CA ARG A 138 -6.52 2.04 0.97
C ARG A 138 -5.36 1.99 1.95
N THR A 139 -4.27 1.42 1.46
CA THR A 139 -2.95 1.51 2.08
C THR A 139 -1.99 2.37 1.25
N SER A 140 -2.45 2.83 0.08
CA SER A 140 -1.73 3.68 -0.88
C SER A 140 -2.53 4.94 -1.21
N PHE A 141 -1.87 5.94 -1.80
CA PHE A 141 -2.58 7.07 -2.41
C PHE A 141 -3.49 6.59 -3.56
N THR A 142 -4.62 7.25 -3.71
CA THR A 142 -5.39 7.15 -4.95
C THR A 142 -4.70 7.95 -6.06
N GLN A 143 -4.86 7.51 -7.30
CA GLN A 143 -4.36 8.22 -8.47
C GLN A 143 -4.84 9.68 -8.52
N THR A 144 -6.05 9.96 -8.03
CA THR A 144 -6.61 11.32 -7.97
C THR A 144 -5.87 12.24 -7.02
N THR A 145 -5.18 11.71 -6.02
CA THR A 145 -4.31 12.48 -5.11
C THR A 145 -2.87 12.53 -5.59
N ALA A 146 -2.35 11.43 -6.15
CA ALA A 146 -0.95 11.32 -6.57
C ALA A 146 -0.65 12.08 -7.87
N MET A 147 -1.49 11.93 -8.91
CA MET A 147 -1.19 12.50 -10.24
C MET A 147 -1.11 14.04 -10.25
N PRO A 148 -1.93 14.80 -9.51
CA PRO A 148 -1.76 16.25 -9.41
C PRO A 148 -0.41 16.67 -8.81
N LYS A 149 0.17 15.87 -7.89
CA LYS A 149 1.50 16.14 -7.32
C LYS A 149 2.59 15.93 -8.38
N VAL A 150 2.48 14.87 -9.19
CA VAL A 150 3.39 14.62 -10.33
C VAL A 150 3.27 15.73 -11.38
N ALA A 151 2.05 16.12 -11.77
CA ALA A 151 1.82 17.19 -12.75
C ALA A 151 2.39 18.54 -12.26
N ARG A 152 2.28 18.84 -10.96
CA ARG A 152 2.91 20.01 -10.35
C ARG A 152 4.43 19.96 -10.47
N TYR A 153 5.05 18.81 -10.17
CA TYR A 153 6.49 18.63 -10.33
C TYR A 153 6.93 18.84 -11.79
N LEU A 154 6.19 18.26 -12.75
CA LEU A 154 6.44 18.44 -14.18
C LEU A 154 6.35 19.93 -14.59
N LYS A 155 5.36 20.68 -14.06
CA LYS A 155 5.18 22.11 -14.32
C LYS A 155 6.25 22.96 -13.65
N ASP A 156 6.41 22.81 -12.34
CA ASP A 156 7.13 23.77 -11.52
C ASP A 156 8.64 23.49 -11.47
N THR A 157 9.06 22.23 -11.57
CA THR A 157 10.46 21.82 -11.50
C THR A 157 11.03 21.54 -12.89
N ILE A 158 10.38 20.67 -13.66
CA ILE A 158 10.84 20.31 -15.02
C ILE A 158 10.54 21.43 -16.04
N LYS A 159 9.53 22.28 -15.77
CA LYS A 159 9.05 23.32 -16.70
C LYS A 159 8.51 22.74 -18.01
N ALA A 160 7.98 21.52 -17.98
CA ALA A 160 7.45 20.83 -19.14
C ALA A 160 6.21 21.55 -19.69
N LYS A 161 6.14 21.68 -21.01
CA LYS A 161 4.97 22.16 -21.75
C LYS A 161 4.23 21.01 -22.44
N ALA A 162 4.95 19.92 -22.71
CA ALA A 162 4.43 18.70 -23.33
C ALA A 162 5.03 17.45 -22.68
N VAL A 163 4.20 16.44 -22.44
CA VAL A 163 4.58 15.16 -21.81
C VAL A 163 4.08 14.00 -22.66
N ALA A 164 4.95 13.02 -22.94
CA ALA A 164 4.54 11.73 -23.47
C ALA A 164 4.27 10.76 -22.31
N ILE A 165 3.37 9.81 -22.49
CA ILE A 165 2.97 8.85 -21.46
C ILE A 165 3.14 7.44 -21.99
N ILE A 166 3.94 6.60 -21.31
CA ILE A 166 3.95 5.14 -21.46
C ILE A 166 3.16 4.56 -20.29
N TRP A 167 2.16 3.73 -20.57
CA TRP A 167 1.28 3.16 -19.56
C TRP A 167 0.93 1.70 -19.85
N VAL A 168 0.72 0.89 -18.80
CA VAL A 168 0.33 -0.51 -18.92
C VAL A 168 -1.18 -0.63 -19.13
N ASN A 169 -1.62 -1.43 -20.10
CA ASN A 169 -3.01 -1.60 -20.48
C ASN A 169 -3.75 -2.59 -19.56
N ASN A 170 -3.99 -2.15 -18.33
CA ASN A 170 -4.83 -2.81 -17.34
C ASN A 170 -5.58 -1.73 -16.52
N ASP A 171 -6.40 -2.13 -15.53
CA ASP A 171 -7.20 -1.18 -14.73
C ASP A 171 -6.34 -0.16 -13.98
N PHE A 172 -5.15 -0.56 -13.50
CA PHE A 172 -4.21 0.33 -12.86
C PHE A 172 -3.67 1.38 -13.84
N GLY A 173 -3.12 0.95 -14.97
CA GLY A 173 -2.51 1.85 -15.96
C GLY A 173 -3.53 2.75 -16.63
N LYS A 174 -4.73 2.23 -16.97
CA LYS A 174 -5.81 3.00 -17.58
C LYS A 174 -6.33 4.09 -16.64
N GLY A 175 -6.59 3.75 -15.37
CA GLY A 175 -6.99 4.73 -14.37
C GLY A 175 -5.92 5.83 -14.16
N GLY A 176 -4.65 5.43 -14.17
CA GLY A 176 -3.51 6.35 -14.09
C GLY A 176 -3.42 7.29 -15.28
N LEU A 177 -3.56 6.76 -16.51
CA LEU A 177 -3.61 7.59 -17.73
C LEU A 177 -4.73 8.62 -17.66
N ASP A 178 -5.96 8.21 -17.36
CA ASP A 178 -7.12 9.09 -17.33
C ASP A 178 -6.97 10.19 -16.26
N THR A 179 -6.40 9.85 -15.11
CA THR A 179 -6.15 10.81 -14.03
C THR A 179 -4.98 11.74 -14.36
N MET A 180 -3.92 11.21 -14.97
CA MET A 180 -2.77 12.01 -15.39
C MET A 180 -3.15 13.02 -16.48
N ARG A 181 -3.96 12.62 -17.46
CA ARG A 181 -4.50 13.56 -18.49
C ARG A 181 -5.17 14.77 -17.84
N LYS A 182 -6.07 14.51 -16.88
CA LYS A 182 -6.78 15.58 -16.15
C LYS A 182 -5.82 16.46 -15.35
N ALA A 183 -4.82 15.85 -14.71
CA ALA A 183 -3.83 16.59 -13.93
C ALA A 183 -2.90 17.44 -14.82
N LEU A 184 -2.50 16.93 -15.99
CA LEU A 184 -1.70 17.67 -16.97
C LEU A 184 -2.50 18.82 -17.58
N ASP A 185 -3.75 18.59 -17.96
CA ASP A 185 -4.67 19.62 -18.49
C ASP A 185 -4.84 20.76 -17.48
N ALA A 186 -5.15 20.44 -16.22
CA ALA A 186 -5.25 21.41 -15.13
C ALA A 186 -3.94 22.18 -14.88
N ALA A 187 -2.78 21.56 -15.16
CA ALA A 187 -1.47 22.21 -15.07
C ALA A 187 -1.11 23.03 -16.31
N GLY A 188 -1.89 22.96 -17.39
CA GLY A 188 -1.61 23.60 -18.68
C GLY A 188 -0.49 22.90 -19.47
N ILE A 189 -0.32 21.59 -19.28
CA ILE A 189 0.71 20.76 -19.95
C ILE A 189 0.02 19.89 -20.99
N LYS A 190 0.50 19.92 -22.23
CA LYS A 190 -0.03 19.11 -23.33
C LYS A 190 0.40 17.65 -23.20
N VAL A 191 -0.51 16.70 -23.45
CA VAL A 191 -0.15 15.31 -23.71
C VAL A 191 0.31 15.18 -25.16
N ALA A 192 1.59 14.91 -25.38
CA ALA A 192 2.21 14.79 -26.71
C ALA A 192 1.96 13.42 -27.34
N ALA A 193 1.96 12.36 -26.56
CA ALA A 193 1.66 11.01 -27.00
C ALA A 193 1.19 10.13 -25.83
N GLU A 194 0.36 9.15 -26.15
CA GLU A 194 -0.08 8.10 -25.23
C GLU A 194 0.28 6.75 -25.82
N ILE A 195 1.10 6.01 -25.11
CA ILE A 195 1.74 4.80 -25.59
C ILE A 195 1.35 3.65 -24.68
N SER A 196 0.43 2.83 -25.14
CA SER A 196 -0.04 1.64 -24.44
C SER A 196 1.00 0.53 -24.57
N THR A 197 1.21 -0.21 -23.48
CA THR A 197 2.00 -1.45 -23.41
C THR A 197 1.17 -2.55 -22.77
N ASP A 198 1.41 -3.81 -23.14
CA ASP A 198 0.66 -4.92 -22.59
C ASP A 198 1.22 -5.36 -21.22
N PRO A 199 0.37 -5.88 -20.30
CA PRO A 199 0.87 -6.50 -19.08
C PRO A 199 1.85 -7.64 -19.39
N GLY A 200 3.05 -7.60 -18.78
CA GLY A 200 4.10 -8.56 -19.02
C GLY A 200 4.92 -8.35 -20.31
N GLN A 201 4.71 -7.24 -21.04
CA GLN A 201 5.42 -6.93 -22.26
C GLN A 201 6.96 -7.03 -22.09
N LEU A 202 7.61 -7.74 -23.01
CA LEU A 202 9.06 -7.96 -22.96
C LEU A 202 9.85 -6.94 -23.79
N ASP A 203 9.36 -6.59 -24.97
CA ASP A 203 10.00 -5.66 -25.91
C ASP A 203 9.38 -4.27 -25.84
N PHE A 204 10.17 -3.29 -25.45
CA PHE A 204 9.78 -1.89 -25.35
C PHE A 204 10.32 -1.03 -26.50
N SER A 205 11.01 -1.61 -27.51
CA SER A 205 11.65 -0.87 -28.58
C SER A 205 10.69 0.05 -29.35
N GLY A 206 9.52 -0.46 -29.72
CA GLY A 206 8.49 0.30 -30.40
C GLY A 206 7.84 1.39 -29.52
N ALA A 207 7.62 1.10 -28.24
CA ALA A 207 7.08 2.07 -27.30
C ALA A 207 8.04 3.24 -27.09
N VAL A 208 9.33 2.94 -26.91
CA VAL A 208 10.37 3.96 -26.75
C VAL A 208 10.57 4.78 -28.01
N LEU A 209 10.53 4.16 -29.20
CA LEU A 209 10.60 4.89 -30.47
C LEU A 209 9.45 5.91 -30.58
N LYS A 210 8.21 5.52 -30.24
CA LYS A 210 7.07 6.44 -30.23
C LYS A 210 7.26 7.57 -29.22
N ALA A 211 7.79 7.29 -28.03
CA ALA A 211 8.07 8.31 -27.02
C ALA A 211 9.11 9.33 -27.52
N LYS A 212 10.15 8.90 -28.22
CA LYS A 212 11.16 9.79 -28.85
C LYS A 212 10.54 10.66 -29.95
N GLN A 213 9.72 10.05 -30.82
CA GLN A 213 9.06 10.75 -31.91
C GLN A 213 8.04 11.80 -31.44
N ALA A 214 7.48 11.64 -30.24
CA ALA A 214 6.55 12.61 -29.63
C ALA A 214 7.20 13.95 -29.35
N ASN A 215 8.53 14.05 -29.31
CA ASN A 215 9.30 15.26 -29.04
C ASN A 215 8.78 16.05 -27.82
N ALA A 216 8.44 15.31 -26.75
CA ALA A 216 7.95 15.86 -25.49
C ALA A 216 9.12 16.39 -24.63
N ASP A 217 8.82 17.29 -23.69
CA ASP A 217 9.79 17.83 -22.74
C ASP A 217 10.15 16.83 -21.64
N ALA A 218 9.23 15.90 -21.34
CA ALA A 218 9.42 14.82 -20.37
C ALA A 218 8.59 13.59 -20.76
N LEU A 219 8.95 12.44 -20.18
CA LEU A 219 8.23 11.18 -20.30
C LEU A 219 7.67 10.78 -18.95
N PHE A 220 6.38 10.50 -18.88
CA PHE A 220 5.75 9.86 -17.74
C PHE A 220 5.61 8.36 -17.99
N VAL A 221 6.19 7.54 -17.10
CA VAL A 221 6.15 6.07 -17.18
C VAL A 221 5.28 5.54 -16.03
N TYR A 222 4.21 4.84 -16.37
CA TYR A 222 3.23 4.30 -15.43
C TYR A 222 2.88 2.85 -15.77
N THR A 223 3.74 1.94 -15.33
CA THR A 223 3.68 0.50 -15.58
C THR A 223 4.00 -0.26 -14.30
N ASN A 224 3.89 -1.60 -14.32
CA ASN A 224 4.35 -2.41 -13.19
C ASN A 224 5.89 -2.49 -13.15
N GLU A 225 6.45 -3.13 -12.13
CA GLU A 225 7.89 -3.07 -11.82
C GLU A 225 8.77 -3.62 -12.95
N GLU A 226 8.46 -4.81 -13.47
CA GLU A 226 9.26 -5.45 -14.51
C GLU A 226 9.21 -4.68 -15.84
N GLU A 227 8.03 -4.18 -16.20
CA GLU A 227 7.83 -3.36 -17.39
C GLU A 227 8.55 -2.01 -17.26
N ALA A 228 8.47 -1.36 -16.08
CA ALA A 228 9.18 -0.10 -15.83
C ALA A 228 10.69 -0.27 -16.00
N ALA A 229 11.25 -1.35 -15.46
CA ALA A 229 12.67 -1.65 -15.61
C ALA A 229 13.08 -1.89 -17.08
N ARG A 230 12.25 -2.61 -17.85
CA ARG A 230 12.47 -2.84 -19.29
C ARG A 230 12.38 -1.54 -20.08
N ALA A 231 11.38 -0.71 -19.77
CA ALA A 231 11.21 0.61 -20.37
C ALA A 231 12.45 1.49 -20.12
N LEU A 232 12.95 1.57 -18.89
CA LEU A 232 14.14 2.34 -18.55
C LEU A 232 15.37 1.87 -19.30
N ARG A 233 15.64 0.56 -19.35
CA ARG A 233 16.76 0.00 -20.11
C ARG A 233 16.68 0.34 -21.58
N GLU A 234 15.51 0.18 -22.19
CA GLU A 234 15.34 0.47 -23.62
C GLU A 234 15.42 1.98 -23.91
N LEU A 235 14.90 2.85 -23.01
CA LEU A 235 15.05 4.30 -23.11
C LEU A 235 16.53 4.70 -23.14
N ARG A 236 17.36 4.17 -22.24
CA ARG A 236 18.79 4.47 -22.21
C ARG A 236 19.52 3.90 -23.43
N LYS A 237 19.22 2.67 -23.80
CA LYS A 237 19.79 2.02 -25.01
C LYS A 237 19.53 2.83 -26.28
N GLN A 238 18.34 3.42 -26.42
CA GLN A 238 17.99 4.27 -27.56
C GLN A 238 18.42 5.74 -27.39
N GLY A 239 19.16 6.09 -26.33
CA GLY A 239 19.66 7.44 -26.08
C GLY A 239 18.58 8.46 -25.75
N TYR A 240 17.54 8.06 -25.01
CA TYR A 240 16.55 9.01 -24.50
C TYR A 240 17.15 9.86 -23.39
N ASP A 241 17.21 11.18 -23.60
CA ASP A 241 17.91 12.15 -22.75
C ASP A 241 16.98 13.09 -21.95
N LYS A 242 15.67 13.07 -22.23
CA LYS A 242 14.72 13.90 -21.53
C LYS A 242 14.40 13.33 -20.13
N PRO A 243 13.88 14.17 -19.19
CA PRO A 243 13.42 13.73 -17.89
C PRO A 243 12.43 12.57 -17.97
N ILE A 244 12.66 11.54 -17.15
CA ILE A 244 11.76 10.38 -16.98
C ILE A 244 11.15 10.49 -15.60
N VAL A 245 9.83 10.64 -15.55
CA VAL A 245 9.06 10.85 -14.32
C VAL A 245 8.01 9.75 -14.19
N GLY A 246 7.72 9.35 -12.98
CA GLY A 246 6.70 8.34 -12.70
C GLY A 246 5.98 8.60 -11.38
N GLU A 247 5.27 7.60 -10.97
CA GLU A 247 4.68 7.46 -9.66
C GLU A 247 5.29 6.21 -9.00
N THR A 248 5.15 6.01 -7.76
CA THR A 248 5.69 5.03 -6.82
C THR A 248 6.55 3.90 -7.40
N VAL A 249 6.07 3.21 -8.43
CA VAL A 249 6.73 2.03 -9.02
C VAL A 249 8.07 2.39 -9.66
N LEU A 250 8.15 3.50 -10.39
CA LEU A 250 9.30 3.82 -11.26
C LEU A 250 10.64 3.89 -10.53
N THR A 251 10.65 4.28 -9.28
CA THR A 251 11.86 4.36 -8.44
C THR A 251 11.90 3.32 -7.33
N SER A 252 11.08 2.26 -7.44
CA SER A 252 11.06 1.18 -6.45
C SER A 252 12.37 0.39 -6.45
N GLN A 253 12.67 -0.26 -5.32
CA GLN A 253 13.87 -1.08 -5.16
C GLN A 253 14.00 -2.13 -6.27
N LYS A 254 12.89 -2.80 -6.61
CA LYS A 254 12.87 -3.83 -7.66
C LYS A 254 13.18 -3.27 -9.05
N VAL A 255 12.64 -2.10 -9.39
CA VAL A 255 12.95 -1.43 -10.67
C VAL A 255 14.42 -1.06 -10.73
N ILE A 256 14.99 -0.54 -9.64
CA ILE A 256 16.42 -0.20 -9.56
C ILE A 256 17.29 -1.45 -9.76
N GLU A 257 16.97 -2.54 -9.08
CA GLU A 257 17.70 -3.81 -9.22
C GLU A 257 17.65 -4.36 -10.66
N LEU A 258 16.48 -4.36 -11.28
CA LEU A 258 16.28 -4.89 -12.61
C LEU A 258 16.82 -3.98 -13.71
N ALA A 259 16.72 -2.67 -13.56
CA ALA A 259 17.17 -1.72 -14.56
C ALA A 259 18.67 -1.40 -14.44
N GLY A 260 19.28 -1.58 -13.25
CA GLY A 260 20.66 -1.21 -13.00
C GLY A 260 20.89 0.28 -13.24
N ASP A 261 22.00 0.63 -13.89
CA ASP A 261 22.36 2.02 -14.20
C ASP A 261 21.31 2.77 -15.04
N ALA A 262 20.48 2.05 -15.78
CA ALA A 262 19.41 2.65 -16.57
C ALA A 262 18.34 3.35 -15.71
N ALA A 263 18.23 3.00 -14.43
CA ALA A 263 17.33 3.65 -13.50
C ALA A 263 17.83 5.05 -13.05
N ASN A 264 19.15 5.33 -13.15
CA ASN A 264 19.70 6.60 -12.68
C ASN A 264 19.03 7.80 -13.37
N GLY A 265 18.66 8.81 -12.56
CA GLY A 265 17.96 10.00 -13.02
C GLY A 265 16.43 9.84 -13.18
N ALA A 266 15.88 8.62 -13.07
CA ALA A 266 14.43 8.45 -12.98
C ALA A 266 13.89 9.08 -11.67
N THR A 267 12.80 9.82 -11.78
CA THR A 267 12.18 10.54 -10.63
C THR A 267 10.73 10.10 -10.47
N ALA A 268 10.25 9.99 -9.23
CA ALA A 268 8.85 9.64 -8.97
C ALA A 268 8.31 10.34 -7.72
N HIS A 269 6.99 10.55 -7.72
CA HIS A 269 6.24 10.75 -6.49
C HIS A 269 6.03 9.40 -5.82
N VAL A 270 6.27 9.31 -4.52
CA VAL A 270 6.05 8.07 -3.74
C VAL A 270 5.29 8.37 -2.45
N GLY A 271 4.26 7.59 -2.18
CA GLY A 271 3.46 7.74 -0.97
C GLY A 271 4.10 7.14 0.28
N LEU A 272 4.92 6.11 0.11
CA LEU A 272 5.75 5.48 1.13
C LEU A 272 7.04 5.01 0.48
N THR A 273 8.15 5.15 1.19
CA THR A 273 9.44 4.61 0.77
C THR A 273 10.27 4.17 1.96
N ALA A 274 10.99 3.07 1.78
CA ALA A 274 11.95 2.57 2.74
C ALA A 274 13.14 3.53 2.96
N ASP A 275 13.32 4.51 2.09
CA ASP A 275 14.38 5.52 2.16
C ASP A 275 13.95 6.83 2.84
N ALA A 276 12.72 6.90 3.33
CA ALA A 276 12.24 8.05 4.09
C ALA A 276 12.99 8.20 5.43
N PRO A 277 13.27 9.44 5.86
CA PRO A 277 14.13 9.69 7.01
C PRO A 277 13.45 9.45 8.37
N GLN A 278 12.15 9.19 8.40
CA GLN A 278 11.37 9.04 9.62
C GLN A 278 11.80 7.80 10.42
N GLU A 279 11.94 7.95 11.72
CA GLU A 279 12.44 6.90 12.61
C GLU A 279 11.60 5.62 12.62
N PRO A 280 10.25 5.66 12.56
CA PRO A 280 9.45 4.44 12.43
C PRO A 280 9.76 3.64 11.16
N ILE A 281 10.03 4.33 10.03
CA ILE A 281 10.37 3.68 8.76
C ILE A 281 11.76 3.04 8.83
N LYS A 282 12.75 3.69 9.46
CA LYS A 282 14.08 3.10 9.68
C LYS A 282 14.00 1.83 10.52
N LYS A 283 13.22 1.84 11.60
CA LYS A 283 12.98 0.65 12.45
C LYS A 283 12.33 -0.49 11.67
N PHE A 284 11.28 -0.18 10.91
CA PHE A 284 10.65 -1.15 10.03
C PHE A 284 11.66 -1.77 9.07
N ASN A 285 12.48 -0.96 8.39
CA ASN A 285 13.48 -1.47 7.44
C ASN A 285 14.49 -2.42 8.08
N ALA A 286 15.00 -2.07 9.25
CA ALA A 286 15.94 -2.93 9.99
C ALA A 286 15.30 -4.26 10.36
N ALA A 287 14.02 -4.24 10.81
CA ALA A 287 13.27 -5.44 11.14
C ALA A 287 12.95 -6.29 9.90
N PHE A 288 12.52 -5.65 8.81
CA PHE A 288 12.19 -6.31 7.55
C PHE A 288 13.42 -6.99 6.93
N GLN A 289 14.55 -6.29 6.88
CA GLN A 289 15.81 -6.84 6.36
C GLN A 289 16.30 -8.00 7.21
N LYS A 290 16.17 -7.93 8.53
CA LYS A 290 16.53 -9.02 9.45
C LYS A 290 15.66 -10.26 9.22
N GLU A 291 14.37 -10.08 8.95
CA GLU A 291 13.41 -11.18 8.83
C GLU A 291 13.45 -11.83 7.45
N PHE A 292 13.58 -11.04 6.37
CA PHE A 292 13.42 -11.50 4.99
C PHE A 292 14.70 -11.42 4.15
N GLY A 293 15.81 -10.93 4.70
CA GLY A 293 17.12 -10.89 4.03
C GLY A 293 17.27 -9.83 2.94
N GLY A 294 16.26 -8.96 2.73
CA GLY A 294 16.26 -7.93 1.69
C GLY A 294 15.63 -6.62 2.17
N LYS A 295 15.79 -5.57 1.38
CA LYS A 295 15.14 -4.29 1.60
C LYS A 295 13.67 -4.36 1.16
N SER A 296 12.77 -3.81 1.95
CA SER A 296 11.37 -3.66 1.56
C SER A 296 11.20 -2.62 0.47
N ASP A 297 10.17 -2.81 -0.36
CA ASP A 297 9.62 -1.74 -1.19
C ASP A 297 8.43 -1.04 -0.50
N HIS A 298 7.75 -0.16 -1.23
CA HIS A 298 6.56 0.54 -0.75
C HIS A 298 5.40 -0.40 -0.38
N ASN A 299 5.30 -1.59 -1.00
CA ASN A 299 4.23 -2.55 -0.71
C ASN A 299 4.43 -3.22 0.65
N GLY A 300 5.68 -3.53 1.04
CA GLY A 300 5.96 -4.04 2.37
C GLY A 300 5.58 -3.03 3.47
N LEU A 301 5.88 -1.76 3.26
CA LEU A 301 5.44 -0.67 4.15
C LEU A 301 3.91 -0.56 4.21
N LYS A 302 3.21 -0.68 3.06
CA LYS A 302 1.74 -0.66 3.00
C LYS A 302 1.12 -1.80 3.83
N GLY A 303 1.58 -3.04 3.64
CA GLY A 303 1.08 -4.20 4.37
C GLY A 303 1.32 -4.11 5.87
N TYR A 304 2.53 -3.68 6.26
CA TYR A 304 2.90 -3.49 7.65
C TYR A 304 2.03 -2.42 8.34
N SER A 305 1.96 -1.22 7.76
CA SER A 305 1.20 -0.12 8.34
C SER A 305 -0.29 -0.42 8.44
N ALA A 306 -0.86 -1.11 7.45
CA ALA A 306 -2.26 -1.50 7.46
C ALA A 306 -2.61 -2.39 8.65
N MET A 307 -1.77 -3.37 8.99
CA MET A 307 -1.99 -4.22 10.17
C MET A 307 -1.94 -3.43 11.47
N TYR A 308 -1.07 -2.41 11.56
CA TYR A 308 -1.05 -1.53 12.73
C TYR A 308 -2.25 -0.57 12.78
N VAL A 309 -2.81 -0.17 11.62
CA VAL A 309 -4.11 0.53 11.56
C VAL A 309 -5.22 -0.38 12.11
N VAL A 310 -5.27 -1.65 11.66
CA VAL A 310 -6.24 -2.64 12.19
C VAL A 310 -6.12 -2.76 13.71
N LYS A 311 -4.90 -2.89 14.23
CA LYS A 311 -4.66 -2.94 15.69
C LYS A 311 -5.17 -1.68 16.38
N ALA A 312 -4.73 -0.51 15.96
CA ALA A 312 -5.04 0.76 16.61
C ALA A 312 -6.55 1.03 16.65
N VAL A 313 -7.26 0.81 15.53
CA VAL A 313 -8.70 1.05 15.46
C VAL A 313 -9.48 0.04 16.30
N THR A 314 -9.09 -1.25 16.26
CA THR A 314 -9.76 -2.30 17.06
C THR A 314 -9.58 -2.05 18.57
N GLU A 315 -8.38 -1.62 18.98
CA GLU A 315 -8.11 -1.29 20.39
C GLU A 315 -8.86 -0.03 20.85
N LYS A 316 -8.98 1.00 19.99
CA LYS A 316 -9.83 2.17 20.28
C LYS A 316 -11.31 1.79 20.45
N LEU A 317 -11.79 0.80 19.71
CA LEU A 317 -13.16 0.28 19.81
C LEU A 317 -13.37 -0.61 21.04
N GLY A 318 -12.31 -1.22 21.58
CA GLY A 318 -12.36 -2.15 22.70
C GLY A 318 -13.07 -3.48 22.37
N LYS A 319 -13.32 -3.79 21.09
CA LYS A 319 -14.01 -5.01 20.63
C LYS A 319 -13.70 -5.35 19.18
N PHE A 320 -13.89 -6.63 18.84
CA PHE A 320 -13.87 -7.11 17.46
C PHE A 320 -15.28 -7.03 16.86
N ASP A 321 -15.55 -5.98 16.11
CA ASP A 321 -16.85 -5.71 15.47
C ASP A 321 -16.61 -5.05 14.12
N GLN A 322 -16.85 -5.79 13.04
CA GLN A 322 -16.53 -5.38 11.66
C GLN A 322 -17.28 -4.13 11.22
N LYS A 323 -18.56 -4.00 11.58
CA LYS A 323 -19.37 -2.82 11.21
C LYS A 323 -18.92 -1.58 11.97
N ALA A 324 -18.69 -1.73 13.28
CA ALA A 324 -18.17 -0.64 14.10
C ALA A 324 -16.76 -0.23 13.64
N PHE A 325 -15.92 -1.20 13.26
CA PHE A 325 -14.60 -0.96 12.70
C PHE A 325 -14.67 -0.13 11.41
N ALA A 326 -15.45 -0.59 10.43
CA ALA A 326 -15.62 0.13 9.17
C ALA A 326 -16.12 1.56 9.39
N LYS A 327 -17.13 1.73 10.25
CA LYS A 327 -17.64 3.06 10.61
C LYS A 327 -16.58 3.94 11.27
N ALA A 328 -15.75 3.40 12.16
CA ALA A 328 -14.71 4.14 12.86
C ALA A 328 -13.55 4.55 11.95
N MET A 329 -13.32 3.82 10.85
CA MET A 329 -12.27 4.13 9.88
C MET A 329 -12.53 5.42 9.10
N HIS A 330 -13.81 5.76 8.82
CA HIS A 330 -14.15 6.97 8.09
C HIS A 330 -13.88 8.22 8.93
N GLY A 331 -13.05 9.12 8.44
CA GLY A 331 -12.55 10.29 9.17
C GLY A 331 -11.49 9.98 10.24
N MET A 332 -11.00 8.73 10.33
CA MET A 332 -9.98 8.34 11.32
C MET A 332 -8.65 9.03 11.04
N HIS A 333 -8.11 9.65 12.08
CA HIS A 333 -6.73 10.14 12.11
C HIS A 333 -5.90 9.29 13.09
N LEU A 334 -4.73 8.84 12.66
CA LEU A 334 -3.75 8.13 13.48
C LEU A 334 -2.38 8.81 13.36
N SER A 335 -1.84 9.21 14.50
CA SER A 335 -0.48 9.78 14.57
C SER A 335 0.57 8.69 14.76
N ALA A 336 1.63 8.73 13.97
CA ALA A 336 2.77 7.83 14.11
C ALA A 336 3.53 8.02 15.44
N LYS A 337 3.36 9.17 16.11
CA LYS A 337 3.89 9.39 17.46
C LYS A 337 3.18 8.52 18.49
N GLU A 338 1.86 8.38 18.39
CA GLU A 338 1.03 7.54 19.29
C GLU A 338 1.05 6.07 18.85
N TYR A 339 1.02 5.83 17.53
CA TYR A 339 0.99 4.51 16.90
C TYR A 339 2.17 4.34 15.93
N PRO A 340 3.40 4.10 16.41
CA PRO A 340 4.60 4.08 15.52
C PRO A 340 4.51 3.10 14.36
N GLY A 341 3.75 2.02 14.51
CA GLY A 341 3.56 1.01 13.45
C GLY A 341 2.75 1.51 12.24
N VAL A 342 2.03 2.64 12.33
CA VAL A 342 1.38 3.24 11.14
C VAL A 342 2.39 3.99 10.26
N LEU A 343 3.65 4.10 10.70
CA LEU A 343 4.85 4.64 10.03
C LEU A 343 4.83 6.16 9.83
N LEU A 344 3.76 6.72 9.33
CA LEU A 344 3.51 8.15 9.11
C LEU A 344 2.12 8.50 9.64
N ASP A 345 1.93 9.75 10.03
CA ASP A 345 0.58 10.24 10.34
C ASP A 345 -0.34 10.01 9.14
N VAL A 346 -1.51 9.45 9.38
CA VAL A 346 -2.44 9.08 8.32
C VAL A 346 -3.86 9.49 8.70
N THR A 347 -4.59 10.04 7.73
CA THR A 347 -6.02 10.35 7.84
C THR A 347 -6.77 9.58 6.76
N PHE A 348 -7.88 8.94 7.12
CA PHE A 348 -8.79 8.30 6.18
C PHE A 348 -10.01 9.20 5.96
N ASP A 349 -10.41 9.38 4.71
CA ASP A 349 -11.62 10.14 4.38
C ASP A 349 -12.90 9.26 4.44
N ASP A 350 -14.04 9.87 4.12
CA ASP A 350 -15.34 9.20 4.12
C ASP A 350 -15.50 8.13 3.01
N LYS A 351 -14.54 8.03 2.10
CA LYS A 351 -14.53 7.03 1.01
C LYS A 351 -13.57 5.87 1.28
N GLY A 352 -12.75 5.98 2.35
CA GLY A 352 -11.70 5.05 2.66
C GLY A 352 -10.38 5.32 1.92
N ASP A 353 -10.23 6.48 1.26
CA ASP A 353 -8.96 6.99 0.76
C ASP A 353 -8.12 7.54 1.91
N LEU A 354 -6.80 7.41 1.80
CA LEU A 354 -5.90 7.96 2.80
C LEU A 354 -5.22 9.24 2.32
N ASP A 355 -4.89 10.09 3.29
CA ASP A 355 -4.00 11.23 3.14
C ASP A 355 -2.90 11.20 4.19
N ARG A 356 -1.68 11.53 3.77
CA ARG A 356 -0.47 11.63 4.59
C ARG A 356 0.61 12.40 3.86
N GLU A 357 1.73 12.69 4.51
CA GLU A 357 2.91 13.17 3.78
C GLU A 357 3.38 12.16 2.72
N SER A 358 4.05 12.65 1.70
CA SER A 358 4.59 11.87 0.59
C SER A 358 5.89 12.47 0.11
N PHE A 359 6.55 11.84 -0.87
CA PHE A 359 7.92 12.21 -1.22
C PHE A 359 8.09 12.31 -2.73
N MET A 360 8.97 13.21 -3.15
CA MET A 360 9.62 13.08 -4.46
C MET A 360 10.93 12.34 -4.25
N THR A 361 11.18 11.38 -5.13
CA THR A 361 12.40 10.56 -5.08
C THR A 361 13.09 10.57 -6.44
N THR A 362 14.41 10.46 -6.44
CA THR A 362 15.22 10.29 -7.66
C THR A 362 16.19 9.14 -7.45
N VAL A 363 16.42 8.35 -8.49
CA VAL A 363 17.45 7.30 -8.46
C VAL A 363 18.81 7.91 -8.72
N VAL A 364 19.72 7.77 -7.76
CA VAL A 364 21.10 8.29 -7.85
C VAL A 364 22.06 7.17 -7.47
N ASN A 365 22.96 6.84 -8.38
CA ASN A 365 23.96 5.77 -8.18
C ASN A 365 23.33 4.44 -7.72
N GLY A 366 22.25 4.03 -8.37
CA GLY A 366 21.54 2.79 -8.06
C GLY A 366 20.77 2.79 -6.73
N LYS A 367 20.49 3.96 -6.15
CA LYS A 367 19.74 4.10 -4.90
C LYS A 367 18.59 5.09 -5.07
N GLN A 368 17.45 4.78 -4.48
CA GLN A 368 16.38 5.75 -4.33
C GLN A 368 16.79 6.80 -3.28
N VAL A 369 16.69 8.08 -3.64
CA VAL A 369 17.00 9.20 -2.77
C VAL A 369 15.78 10.09 -2.65
N VAL A 370 15.34 10.39 -1.44
CA VAL A 370 14.29 11.37 -1.17
C VAL A 370 14.84 12.77 -1.45
N THR A 371 14.25 13.46 -2.40
CA THR A 371 14.66 14.82 -2.81
C THR A 371 13.78 15.92 -2.21
N SER A 372 12.53 15.60 -1.90
CA SER A 372 11.64 16.50 -1.14
C SER A 372 10.51 15.75 -0.45
N THR A 373 10.04 16.30 0.67
CA THR A 373 8.82 15.86 1.35
C THR A 373 7.66 16.76 0.96
N LEU A 374 6.54 16.17 0.63
CA LEU A 374 5.30 16.85 0.26
C LEU A 374 4.30 16.67 1.41
N PRO A 375 3.75 17.75 1.99
CA PRO A 375 2.84 17.64 3.11
C PRO A 375 1.55 16.90 2.72
N ALA A 376 0.87 16.36 3.73
CA ALA A 376 -0.51 15.91 3.60
C ALA A 376 -1.39 17.09 3.17
N ALA A 377 -2.41 16.83 2.35
CA ALA A 377 -3.36 17.89 1.94
C ALA A 377 -4.21 18.38 3.13
N SER A 378 -4.41 17.52 4.13
CA SER A 378 -5.11 17.79 5.38
C SER A 378 -4.26 18.58 6.40
N ALA A 379 -2.95 18.69 6.21
CA ALA A 379 -2.07 19.51 7.05
C ALA A 379 -2.19 20.98 6.65
N LYS A 380 -3.21 21.66 7.17
CA LYS A 380 -3.39 23.13 7.07
C LYS A 380 -3.08 23.79 8.40
#